data_33fb6a42453be69631c980c3a26af24c
#
_entry.id   33fb6a42453be69631c980c3a26af24c
#
_cell.length_a   1.000
_cell.length_b   1.000
_cell.length_c   1.000
_cell.angle_alpha   90.00
_cell.angle_beta   90.00
_cell.angle_gamma   90.00
#
_symmetry.space_group_name_H-M   'P 1'
#
loop_
_entity.id
_entity.type
_entity.pdbx_description
1 polymer ?
#
loop_
_entity_poly.entity_id
_entity_poly.type
_entity_poly.pdbx_seq_one_letter_code
_entity_poly.pdbx_strand_id
1 'polypeptide(L)'
;TVKPNIYEQAKNYLDEFDNYFYTTTLKEDEKKHLTDKWSAAKAITSIAEHDYYFMLRHSDDSEKNDEDKMIHNAGRYYHCLTNVNGEVRKECLLIDGEQIVEVDVSAAQPTMLGLLLRDKHPDIKSAWVEHCEKGDFYEWVGRMVLGRGITKEERQVIKTLVMRMLYTSLKPTEKKDETPFKWYLKKYLAETNPSKRERLEDGGLFRTFDFIIMTYLKANEPELYKLVYDARTNLKEVKRKKPTAAGKRTKKRNNLSIM
;
A
#
# COMPACT_ATOMS: atom_id res chain seq x y z
N THR A 1 -22.20 -3.25 -16.01
CA THR A 1 -22.96 -4.51 -16.07
C THR A 1 -22.04 -5.73 -15.97
N VAL A 2 -22.57 -6.83 -15.55
CA VAL A 2 -21.88 -8.13 -15.53
C VAL A 2 -22.29 -8.90 -16.79
N LYS A 3 -21.34 -9.61 -17.41
CA LYS A 3 -21.66 -10.51 -18.53
C LYS A 3 -22.64 -11.59 -18.05
N PRO A 4 -23.77 -11.85 -18.74
CA PRO A 4 -24.84 -12.73 -18.25
C PRO A 4 -24.37 -14.13 -17.84
N ASN A 5 -23.53 -14.76 -18.64
CA ASN A 5 -22.97 -16.09 -18.35
C ASN A 5 -22.09 -16.11 -17.08
N ILE A 6 -21.44 -14.99 -16.75
CA ILE A 6 -20.59 -14.87 -15.55
C ILE A 6 -21.43 -14.70 -14.30
N TYR A 7 -22.56 -13.99 -14.39
CA TYR A 7 -23.51 -13.87 -13.28
C TYR A 7 -24.06 -15.23 -12.85
N GLU A 8 -24.54 -16.04 -13.79
CA GLU A 8 -25.05 -17.38 -13.49
C GLU A 8 -23.96 -18.29 -12.89
N GLN A 9 -22.74 -18.24 -13.43
CA GLN A 9 -21.62 -19.01 -12.87
C GLN A 9 -21.28 -18.57 -11.43
N ALA A 10 -21.29 -17.26 -11.16
CA ALA A 10 -21.00 -16.73 -9.83
C ALA A 10 -22.08 -17.14 -8.83
N LYS A 11 -23.36 -17.09 -9.24
CA LYS A 11 -24.49 -17.49 -8.41
C LYS A 11 -24.43 -18.98 -8.08
N ASN A 12 -24.26 -19.84 -9.08
CA ASN A 12 -24.13 -21.28 -8.87
C ASN A 12 -22.94 -21.60 -7.95
N TYR A 13 -21.82 -20.90 -8.10
CA TYR A 13 -20.67 -21.09 -7.23
C TYR A 13 -20.97 -20.70 -5.76
N LEU A 14 -21.72 -19.63 -5.52
CA LEU A 14 -22.12 -19.23 -4.16
C LEU A 14 -23.07 -20.26 -3.53
N ASP A 15 -24.01 -20.78 -4.29
CA ASP A 15 -24.98 -21.78 -3.80
C ASP A 15 -24.28 -23.11 -3.40
N GLU A 16 -23.18 -23.46 -4.07
CA GLU A 16 -22.40 -24.66 -3.78
C GLU A 16 -21.30 -24.47 -2.73
N PHE A 17 -20.85 -23.22 -2.52
CA PHE A 17 -19.66 -22.91 -1.71
C PHE A 17 -19.78 -23.39 -0.27
N ASP A 18 -20.89 -23.09 0.39
CA ASP A 18 -21.07 -23.41 1.81
C ASP A 18 -21.05 -24.91 2.05
N ASN A 19 -21.68 -25.68 1.16
CA ASN A 19 -21.67 -27.13 1.23
C ASN A 19 -20.25 -27.71 1.10
N TYR A 20 -19.46 -27.21 0.16
CA TYR A 20 -18.11 -27.70 -0.07
C TYR A 20 -17.12 -27.23 1.03
N PHE A 21 -17.18 -25.96 1.39
CA PHE A 21 -16.21 -25.34 2.32
C PHE A 21 -16.31 -25.92 3.75
N TYR A 22 -17.54 -26.18 4.21
CA TYR A 22 -17.77 -26.67 5.58
C TYR A 22 -17.76 -28.19 5.70
N THR A 23 -17.91 -28.92 4.61
CA THR A 23 -17.94 -30.39 4.63
C THR A 23 -16.61 -31.04 4.30
N THR A 24 -15.68 -30.31 3.72
CA THR A 24 -14.39 -30.86 3.24
C THR A 24 -13.21 -30.38 4.09
N THR A 25 -12.32 -31.29 4.46
CA THR A 25 -11.06 -30.95 5.12
C THR A 25 -10.10 -30.38 4.09
N LEU A 26 -9.89 -29.06 4.11
CA LEU A 26 -9.08 -28.32 3.14
C LEU A 26 -7.73 -27.91 3.75
N LYS A 27 -6.69 -27.86 2.91
CA LYS A 27 -5.41 -27.23 3.25
C LYS A 27 -5.56 -25.71 3.27
N GLU A 28 -4.68 -25.00 3.97
CA GLU A 28 -4.75 -23.54 4.10
C GLU A 28 -4.68 -22.80 2.75
N ASP A 29 -3.86 -23.28 1.80
CA ASP A 29 -3.77 -22.71 0.46
C ASP A 29 -5.06 -22.90 -0.35
N GLU A 30 -5.70 -24.06 -0.20
CA GLU A 30 -6.98 -24.38 -0.83
C GLU A 30 -8.11 -23.53 -0.24
N LYS A 31 -8.13 -23.36 1.09
CA LYS A 31 -9.09 -22.46 1.76
C LYS A 31 -8.95 -21.04 1.27
N LYS A 32 -7.73 -20.53 1.16
CA LYS A 32 -7.47 -19.17 0.67
C LYS A 32 -8.01 -19.01 -0.75
N HIS A 33 -7.67 -19.93 -1.65
CA HIS A 33 -8.12 -19.90 -3.04
C HIS A 33 -9.66 -19.92 -3.17
N LEU A 34 -10.32 -20.76 -2.38
CA LEU A 34 -11.79 -20.83 -2.36
C LEU A 34 -12.41 -19.55 -1.79
N THR A 35 -11.81 -18.97 -0.73
CA THR A 35 -12.26 -17.69 -0.15
C THR A 35 -12.10 -16.54 -1.15
N ASP A 36 -11.02 -16.51 -1.92
CA ASP A 36 -10.80 -15.51 -2.95
C ASP A 36 -11.86 -15.62 -4.07
N LYS A 37 -12.17 -16.84 -4.52
CA LYS A 37 -13.25 -17.11 -5.49
C LYS A 37 -14.63 -16.73 -4.95
N TRP A 38 -14.92 -17.08 -3.71
CA TRP A 38 -16.19 -16.70 -3.06
C TRP A 38 -16.34 -15.19 -2.97
N SER A 39 -15.29 -14.47 -2.58
CA SER A 39 -15.31 -13.00 -2.53
C SER A 39 -15.54 -12.38 -3.91
N ALA A 40 -14.94 -12.95 -4.95
CA ALA A 40 -15.17 -12.52 -6.33
C ALA A 40 -16.61 -12.81 -6.79
N ALA A 41 -17.13 -14.00 -6.54
CA ALA A 41 -18.50 -14.38 -6.90
C ALA A 41 -19.52 -13.50 -6.18
N LYS A 42 -19.34 -13.25 -4.87
CA LYS A 42 -20.20 -12.35 -4.09
C LYS A 42 -20.18 -10.91 -4.61
N ALA A 43 -19.01 -10.40 -5.02
CA ALA A 43 -18.92 -9.08 -5.60
C ALA A 43 -19.64 -9.01 -6.97
N ILE A 44 -19.50 -10.04 -7.81
CA ILE A 44 -20.15 -10.12 -9.13
C ILE A 44 -21.66 -10.15 -8.99
N THR A 45 -22.22 -11.01 -8.12
CA THR A 45 -23.66 -11.09 -7.88
C THR A 45 -24.21 -9.79 -7.30
N SER A 46 -23.54 -9.21 -6.32
CA SER A 46 -23.92 -7.92 -5.74
C SER A 46 -23.95 -6.80 -6.79
N ILE A 47 -22.98 -6.78 -7.71
CA ILE A 47 -22.95 -5.81 -8.81
C ILE A 47 -24.09 -6.07 -9.81
N ALA A 48 -24.47 -7.29 -10.07
CA ALA A 48 -25.54 -7.63 -11.01
C ALA A 48 -26.94 -7.38 -10.45
N GLU A 49 -27.17 -7.64 -9.16
CA GLU A 49 -28.48 -7.59 -8.52
C GLU A 49 -28.91 -6.19 -8.06
N HIS A 50 -27.93 -5.32 -7.78
CA HIS A 50 -28.21 -3.96 -7.37
C HIS A 50 -27.96 -3.03 -8.56
N ASP A 51 -28.99 -2.53 -9.19
CA ASP A 51 -28.91 -1.52 -10.23
C ASP A 51 -27.94 -0.40 -9.81
N TYR A 52 -26.77 -0.48 -10.27
CA TYR A 52 -25.55 0.32 -10.21
C TYR A 52 -25.59 1.74 -9.67
N TYR A 53 -26.25 1.99 -8.60
CA TYR A 53 -25.80 3.05 -7.72
C TYR A 53 -24.57 2.51 -7.00
N PHE A 54 -23.37 2.86 -7.52
CA PHE A 54 -22.18 2.78 -6.73
C PHE A 54 -22.47 3.51 -5.43
N MET A 55 -22.93 2.79 -4.43
CA MET A 55 -22.92 3.35 -3.10
C MET A 55 -21.44 3.48 -2.76
N LEU A 56 -20.92 4.69 -2.98
CA LEU A 56 -19.72 5.16 -2.33
C LEU A 56 -20.02 5.02 -0.84
N ARG A 57 -19.80 3.84 -0.29
CA ARG A 57 -19.76 3.69 1.15
C ARG A 57 -18.52 4.43 1.59
N HIS A 58 -18.71 5.65 1.97
CA HIS A 58 -17.91 6.19 3.04
C HIS A 58 -17.96 5.11 4.13
N SER A 59 -16.84 4.70 4.70
CA SER A 59 -16.78 3.70 5.76
C SER A 59 -17.47 4.17 7.07
N ASP A 60 -18.47 5.01 6.96
CA ASP A 60 -19.18 5.75 8.01
C ASP A 60 -20.34 5.01 8.67
N ASP A 61 -20.60 3.77 8.30
CA ASP A 61 -21.72 3.02 8.89
C ASP A 61 -21.43 2.45 10.29
N SER A 62 -20.36 2.85 10.95
CA SER A 62 -20.19 2.55 12.35
C SER A 62 -20.45 3.80 13.19
N GLU A 63 -21.44 3.76 14.05
CA GLU A 63 -21.91 4.77 15.03
C GLU A 63 -20.84 5.28 16.01
N LYS A 64 -19.61 5.54 15.59
CA LYS A 64 -18.52 5.99 16.45
C LYS A 64 -18.09 7.39 16.07
N ASN A 65 -17.97 8.21 17.11
CA ASN A 65 -17.61 9.62 17.16
C ASN A 65 -16.82 10.17 15.95
N ASP A 66 -17.33 11.24 15.36
CA ASP A 66 -16.88 11.86 14.10
C ASP A 66 -15.37 12.19 14.04
N GLU A 67 -14.73 12.51 15.15
CA GLU A 67 -13.30 12.83 15.20
C GLU A 67 -12.40 11.60 15.02
N ASP A 68 -12.81 10.43 15.52
CA ASP A 68 -12.03 9.18 15.36
C ASP A 68 -12.21 8.57 13.97
N LYS A 69 -13.31 8.81 13.30
CA LYS A 69 -13.61 8.30 11.95
C LYS A 69 -12.78 8.99 10.87
N MET A 70 -12.63 10.31 10.91
CA MET A 70 -11.84 11.07 9.92
C MET A 70 -10.37 10.64 9.89
N ILE A 71 -9.79 10.21 11.00
CA ILE A 71 -8.39 9.80 11.08
C ILE A 71 -8.17 8.39 10.50
N HIS A 72 -9.17 7.51 10.53
CA HIS A 72 -9.03 6.11 10.10
C HIS A 72 -9.25 5.88 8.61
N ASN A 73 -10.02 6.71 7.96
CA ASN A 73 -10.45 6.46 6.57
C ASN A 73 -9.68 7.23 5.51
N ALA A 74 -8.83 8.18 5.91
CA ALA A 74 -7.87 8.86 5.05
C ALA A 74 -8.43 9.32 3.69
N GLY A 75 -9.72 9.66 3.61
CA GLY A 75 -10.36 10.08 2.37
C GLY A 75 -10.46 9.02 1.28
N ARG A 76 -10.23 7.74 1.59
CA ARG A 76 -10.39 6.67 0.60
C ARG A 76 -11.86 6.34 0.40
N TYR A 77 -12.26 6.34 -0.86
CA TYR A 77 -13.58 5.82 -1.24
C TYR A 77 -13.49 4.32 -1.44
N TYR A 78 -14.34 3.59 -0.71
CA TYR A 78 -14.52 2.15 -0.90
C TYR A 78 -15.83 1.92 -1.62
N HIS A 79 -15.79 1.20 -2.70
CA HIS A 79 -16.96 0.80 -3.47
C HIS A 79 -16.81 -0.67 -3.88
N CYS A 80 -17.88 -1.27 -4.41
CA CYS A 80 -17.88 -2.69 -4.74
C CYS A 80 -16.68 -3.12 -5.61
N LEU A 81 -16.25 -2.28 -6.55
CA LEU A 81 -15.12 -2.60 -7.44
C LEU A 81 -13.75 -2.58 -6.75
N THR A 82 -13.58 -1.87 -5.62
CA THR A 82 -12.28 -1.81 -4.95
C THR A 82 -11.87 -3.14 -4.32
N ASN A 83 -12.85 -3.97 -4.00
CA ASN A 83 -12.63 -5.29 -3.38
C ASN A 83 -12.64 -6.44 -4.39
N VAL A 84 -12.97 -6.17 -5.66
CA VAL A 84 -12.94 -7.17 -6.72
C VAL A 84 -11.52 -7.35 -7.24
N ASN A 85 -11.08 -8.59 -7.41
CA ASN A 85 -9.80 -8.90 -8.03
C ASN A 85 -9.68 -8.26 -9.42
N GLY A 86 -8.50 -7.72 -9.76
CA GLY A 86 -8.25 -7.02 -11.02
C GLY A 86 -8.54 -7.86 -12.27
N GLU A 87 -8.26 -9.16 -12.24
CA GLU A 87 -8.58 -10.08 -13.35
C GLU A 87 -10.10 -10.20 -13.53
N VAL A 88 -10.84 -10.37 -12.43
CA VAL A 88 -12.31 -10.43 -12.45
C VAL A 88 -12.89 -9.12 -12.97
N ARG A 89 -12.36 -7.96 -12.58
CA ARG A 89 -12.82 -6.69 -13.11
C ARG A 89 -12.67 -6.61 -14.62
N LYS A 90 -11.52 -7.00 -15.14
CA LYS A 90 -11.22 -6.93 -16.58
C LYS A 90 -12.03 -7.90 -17.41
N GLU A 91 -12.21 -9.12 -16.91
CA GLU A 91 -12.81 -10.20 -17.71
C GLU A 91 -14.32 -10.27 -17.58
N CYS A 92 -14.87 -9.92 -16.41
CA CYS A 92 -16.25 -10.17 -16.08
C CYS A 92 -17.15 -8.93 -16.13
N LEU A 93 -16.57 -7.73 -15.95
CA LEU A 93 -17.35 -6.50 -15.85
C LEU A 93 -17.27 -5.66 -17.11
N LEU A 94 -18.38 -4.97 -17.39
CA LEU A 94 -18.51 -4.02 -18.49
C LEU A 94 -19.05 -2.69 -17.95
N ILE A 95 -18.63 -1.58 -18.53
CA ILE A 95 -19.24 -0.25 -18.32
C ILE A 95 -19.90 0.14 -19.65
N ASP A 96 -21.20 0.34 -19.62
CA ASP A 96 -22.01 0.66 -20.82
C ASP A 96 -21.82 -0.33 -21.98
N GLY A 97 -21.58 -1.61 -21.65
CA GLY A 97 -21.32 -2.66 -22.62
C GLY A 97 -19.86 -2.77 -23.08
N GLU A 98 -18.99 -1.87 -22.66
CA GLU A 98 -17.58 -1.87 -23.03
C GLU A 98 -16.69 -2.45 -21.92
N GLN A 99 -15.56 -3.00 -22.31
CA GLN A 99 -14.58 -3.57 -21.40
C GLN A 99 -13.93 -2.48 -20.53
N ILE A 100 -13.76 -2.77 -19.23
CA ILE A 100 -13.10 -1.87 -18.29
C ILE A 100 -11.61 -1.75 -18.61
N VAL A 101 -11.15 -0.51 -18.76
CA VAL A 101 -9.74 -0.17 -18.83
C VAL A 101 -9.31 0.37 -17.46
N GLU A 102 -8.33 -0.27 -16.84
CA GLU A 102 -7.75 0.18 -15.58
C GLU A 102 -6.49 1.01 -15.88
N VAL A 103 -6.46 2.22 -15.34
CA VAL A 103 -5.28 3.08 -15.33
C VAL A 103 -4.79 3.17 -13.91
N ASP A 104 -3.55 2.73 -13.66
CA ASP A 104 -2.90 2.81 -12.35
C ASP A 104 -1.72 3.78 -12.40
N VAL A 105 -1.56 4.57 -11.35
CA VAL A 105 -0.43 5.49 -11.21
C VAL A 105 0.75 4.70 -10.64
N SER A 106 1.77 4.51 -11.47
CA SER A 106 3.02 3.89 -11.00
C SER A 106 3.63 4.72 -9.87
N ALA A 107 3.99 4.05 -8.77
CA ALA A 107 4.58 4.69 -7.60
C ALA A 107 3.77 5.90 -7.07
N ALA A 108 2.43 5.75 -6.94
CA ALA A 108 1.50 6.85 -6.64
C ALA A 108 1.95 7.78 -5.51
N GLN A 109 2.38 7.24 -4.37
CA GLN A 109 2.82 8.06 -3.23
C GLN A 109 4.13 8.84 -3.50
N PRO A 110 5.20 8.23 -4.05
CA PRO A 110 6.35 8.99 -4.54
C PRO A 110 5.97 10.06 -5.57
N THR A 111 5.04 9.76 -6.48
CA THR A 111 4.55 10.72 -7.48
C THR A 111 3.83 11.89 -6.83
N MET A 112 2.94 11.65 -5.86
CA MET A 112 2.26 12.71 -5.11
C MET A 112 3.24 13.62 -4.35
N LEU A 113 4.29 13.04 -3.76
CA LEU A 113 5.35 13.83 -3.13
C LEU A 113 6.11 14.68 -4.16
N GLY A 114 6.38 14.14 -5.36
CA GLY A 114 6.98 14.88 -6.47
C GLY A 114 6.11 16.03 -6.97
N LEU A 115 4.80 15.83 -7.04
CA LEU A 115 3.84 16.89 -7.40
C LEU A 115 3.82 17.99 -6.33
N LEU A 116 3.83 17.63 -5.05
CA LEU A 116 3.92 18.59 -3.95
C LEU A 116 5.23 19.40 -3.99
N LEU A 117 6.35 18.76 -4.36
CA LEU A 117 7.61 19.45 -4.55
C LEU A 117 7.52 20.48 -5.70
N ARG A 118 6.96 20.10 -6.84
CA ARG A 118 6.75 21.01 -7.99
C ARG A 118 5.82 22.18 -7.66
N ASP A 119 4.75 21.93 -6.94
CA ASP A 119 3.82 22.97 -6.52
C ASP A 119 4.52 24.06 -5.70
N LYS A 120 5.43 23.68 -4.80
CA LYS A 120 6.21 24.60 -3.98
C LYS A 120 7.41 25.20 -4.68
N HIS A 121 7.98 24.49 -5.63
CA HIS A 121 9.23 24.83 -6.34
C HIS A 121 9.09 24.49 -7.83
N PRO A 122 8.37 25.30 -8.63
CA PRO A 122 8.02 24.97 -10.02
C PRO A 122 9.23 24.73 -10.95
N ASP A 123 10.32 25.43 -10.71
CA ASP A 123 11.53 25.37 -11.55
C ASP A 123 12.54 24.31 -11.10
N ILE A 124 12.21 23.52 -10.08
CA ILE A 124 13.17 22.56 -9.54
C ILE A 124 13.37 21.37 -10.49
N LYS A 125 14.62 21.03 -10.73
CA LYS A 125 14.98 19.78 -11.39
C LYS A 125 15.19 18.72 -10.33
N SER A 126 14.40 17.66 -10.38
CA SER A 126 14.43 16.58 -9.39
C SER A 126 14.49 15.23 -10.11
N ALA A 127 15.50 14.43 -9.80
CA ALA A 127 15.61 13.06 -10.26
C ALA A 127 14.48 12.19 -9.71
N TRP A 128 13.99 12.49 -8.52
CA TRP A 128 12.82 11.84 -7.94
C TRP A 128 11.59 11.98 -8.86
N VAL A 129 11.28 13.22 -9.26
CA VAL A 129 10.14 13.52 -10.14
C VAL A 129 10.34 12.87 -11.50
N GLU A 130 11.52 12.99 -12.08
CA GLU A 130 11.85 12.42 -13.39
C GLU A 130 11.64 10.89 -13.43
N HIS A 131 12.07 10.17 -12.40
CA HIS A 131 11.89 8.72 -12.33
C HIS A 131 10.45 8.29 -12.00
N CYS A 132 9.67 9.13 -11.30
CA CYS A 132 8.23 8.92 -11.18
C CYS A 132 7.53 9.03 -12.53
N GLU A 133 7.86 10.04 -13.34
CA GLU A 133 7.30 10.27 -14.67
C GLU A 133 7.69 9.17 -15.67
N LYS A 134 8.93 8.69 -15.61
CA LYS A 134 9.41 7.56 -16.41
C LYS A 134 8.79 6.22 -16.01
N GLY A 135 8.19 6.13 -14.83
CA GLY A 135 7.62 4.89 -14.30
C GLY A 135 8.65 3.88 -13.80
N ASP A 136 9.94 4.25 -13.70
CA ASP A 136 11.04 3.38 -13.24
C ASP A 136 11.56 3.75 -11.84
N PHE A 137 10.74 4.41 -11.04
CA PHE A 137 11.11 4.95 -9.74
C PHE A 137 11.74 3.92 -8.79
N TYR A 138 11.13 2.74 -8.65
CA TYR A 138 11.65 1.72 -7.73
C TYR A 138 12.94 1.08 -8.26
N GLU A 139 13.10 0.97 -9.55
CA GLU A 139 14.32 0.50 -10.22
C GLU A 139 15.46 1.51 -10.01
N TRP A 140 15.18 2.79 -10.11
CA TRP A 140 16.13 3.87 -9.82
C TRP A 140 16.57 3.85 -8.35
N VAL A 141 15.63 3.80 -7.40
CA VAL A 141 15.94 3.67 -5.97
C VAL A 141 16.77 2.41 -5.69
N GLY A 142 16.40 1.28 -6.32
CA GLY A 142 17.12 0.03 -6.19
C GLY A 142 18.56 0.13 -6.69
N ARG A 143 18.79 0.76 -7.84
CA ARG A 143 20.14 1.04 -8.35
C ARG A 143 20.95 1.91 -7.38
N MET A 144 20.31 2.90 -6.76
CA MET A 144 20.96 3.77 -5.78
C MET A 144 21.46 3.00 -4.54
N VAL A 145 20.64 2.09 -4.00
CA VAL A 145 20.98 1.36 -2.77
C VAL A 145 21.83 0.13 -2.99
N LEU A 146 21.78 -0.50 -4.17
CA LEU A 146 22.51 -1.74 -4.49
C LEU A 146 23.67 -1.55 -5.45
N GLY A 147 23.74 -0.43 -6.17
CA GLY A 147 24.76 -0.18 -7.20
C GLY A 147 24.56 -1.03 -8.47
N ARG A 148 23.41 -1.69 -8.66
CA ARG A 148 23.10 -2.55 -9.81
C ARG A 148 21.59 -2.59 -10.08
N GLY A 149 21.19 -3.23 -11.17
CA GLY A 149 19.78 -3.57 -11.43
C GLY A 149 19.21 -4.49 -10.33
N ILE A 150 17.90 -4.44 -10.18
CA ILE A 150 17.16 -5.20 -9.14
C ILE A 150 16.28 -6.29 -9.75
N THR A 151 16.04 -7.36 -8.99
CA THR A 151 15.07 -8.40 -9.34
C THR A 151 13.65 -7.97 -8.98
N LYS A 152 12.66 -8.74 -9.41
CA LYS A 152 11.24 -8.51 -9.08
C LYS A 152 10.99 -8.59 -7.57
N GLU A 153 11.62 -9.53 -6.89
CA GLU A 153 11.52 -9.72 -5.44
C GLU A 153 12.18 -8.56 -4.70
N GLU A 154 13.37 -8.14 -5.13
CA GLU A 154 14.06 -6.98 -4.56
C GLU A 154 13.25 -5.69 -4.76
N ARG A 155 12.62 -5.53 -5.92
CA ARG A 155 11.73 -4.41 -6.21
C ARG A 155 10.57 -4.32 -5.22
N GLN A 156 9.97 -5.46 -4.89
CA GLN A 156 8.88 -5.48 -3.89
C GLN A 156 9.36 -5.05 -2.50
N VAL A 157 10.55 -5.46 -2.09
CA VAL A 157 11.15 -5.02 -0.83
C VAL A 157 11.45 -3.52 -0.86
N ILE A 158 12.06 -3.02 -1.93
CA ILE A 158 12.33 -1.58 -2.12
C ILE A 158 11.03 -0.77 -2.02
N LYS A 159 9.96 -1.21 -2.69
CA LYS A 159 8.63 -0.59 -2.60
C LYS A 159 8.16 -0.49 -1.15
N THR A 160 8.24 -1.57 -0.39
CA THR A 160 7.84 -1.60 1.02
C THR A 160 8.67 -0.63 1.87
N LEU A 161 9.98 -0.58 1.64
CA LEU A 161 10.88 0.31 2.39
C LEU A 161 10.66 1.78 2.07
N VAL A 162 10.42 2.13 0.80
CA VAL A 162 10.03 3.50 0.39
C VAL A 162 8.74 3.91 1.07
N MET A 163 7.72 3.07 1.01
CA MET A 163 6.44 3.34 1.67
C MET A 163 6.62 3.53 3.16
N ARG A 164 7.41 2.68 3.80
CA ARG A 164 7.73 2.81 5.21
C ARG A 164 8.44 4.12 5.53
N MET A 165 9.41 4.52 4.70
CA MET A 165 10.12 5.78 4.86
C MET A 165 9.18 6.99 4.80
N LEU A 166 8.23 7.00 3.85
CA LEU A 166 7.30 8.10 3.67
C LEU A 166 6.26 8.19 4.81
N TYR A 167 5.86 7.06 5.40
CA TYR A 167 4.81 7.02 6.42
C TYR A 167 5.31 6.82 7.86
N THR A 168 6.62 6.80 8.07
CA THR A 168 7.17 6.67 9.41
C THR A 168 7.26 8.02 10.12
N SER A 169 6.96 8.01 11.42
CA SER A 169 7.21 9.15 12.32
C SER A 169 8.60 9.10 12.97
N LEU A 170 9.46 8.19 12.53
CA LEU A 170 10.84 8.10 13.02
C LEU A 170 11.67 9.21 12.38
N LYS A 171 12.56 9.83 13.18
CA LYS A 171 13.57 10.72 12.62
C LYS A 171 14.41 9.94 11.61
N PRO A 172 14.85 10.59 10.52
CA PRO A 172 15.80 10.00 9.61
C PRO A 172 17.01 9.41 10.31
N THR A 173 17.51 8.30 9.78
CA THR A 173 18.70 7.65 10.33
C THR A 173 19.93 8.48 10.01
N GLU A 174 20.61 8.99 11.04
CA GLU A 174 21.78 9.88 10.88
C GLU A 174 23.11 9.11 10.92
N LYS A 175 23.12 7.91 11.48
CA LYS A 175 24.32 7.08 11.60
C LYS A 175 24.32 5.99 10.54
N LYS A 176 25.45 5.91 9.81
CA LYS A 176 25.68 4.80 8.88
C LYS A 176 25.82 3.49 9.67
N ASP A 177 25.08 2.47 9.27
CA ASP A 177 25.34 1.11 9.71
C ASP A 177 26.57 0.58 8.94
N GLU A 178 27.49 -0.06 9.63
CA GLU A 178 28.69 -0.66 9.01
C GLU A 178 28.33 -1.83 8.09
N THR A 179 27.20 -2.48 8.38
CA THR A 179 26.72 -3.60 7.58
C THR A 179 26.06 -3.11 6.29
N PRO A 180 26.50 -3.56 5.12
CA PRO A 180 25.96 -3.13 3.84
C PRO A 180 24.47 -3.53 3.67
N PHE A 181 23.68 -2.65 3.04
CA PHE A 181 22.27 -2.89 2.73
C PHE A 181 22.05 -4.23 2.02
N LYS A 182 22.90 -4.58 1.04
CA LYS A 182 22.83 -5.85 0.29
C LYS A 182 22.88 -7.09 1.18
N TRP A 183 23.59 -7.03 2.31
CA TRP A 183 23.67 -8.15 3.26
C TRP A 183 22.35 -8.35 4.00
N TYR A 184 21.76 -7.26 4.49
CA TYR A 184 20.45 -7.30 5.13
C TYR A 184 19.36 -7.76 4.15
N LEU A 185 19.38 -7.28 2.92
CA LEU A 185 18.44 -7.66 1.88
C LEU A 185 18.52 -9.16 1.57
N LYS A 186 19.74 -9.70 1.40
CA LYS A 186 19.96 -11.13 1.18
C LYS A 186 19.41 -11.98 2.33
N LYS A 187 19.68 -11.59 3.57
CA LYS A 187 19.14 -12.29 4.75
C LYS A 187 17.62 -12.19 4.85
N TYR A 188 17.06 -11.03 4.57
CA TYR A 188 15.62 -10.80 4.59
C TYR A 188 14.90 -11.67 3.55
N LEU A 189 15.44 -11.77 2.33
CA LEU A 189 14.84 -12.59 1.27
C LEU A 189 14.96 -14.10 1.56
N ALA A 190 16.02 -14.53 2.22
CA ALA A 190 16.23 -15.93 2.60
C ALA A 190 15.45 -16.36 3.86
N GLU A 191 14.96 -15.42 4.66
CA GLU A 191 14.29 -15.74 5.92
C GLU A 191 12.82 -16.11 5.68
N THR A 192 12.41 -17.28 6.10
CA THR A 192 11.04 -17.79 5.97
C THR A 192 10.17 -17.51 7.19
N ASN A 193 10.80 -17.31 8.37
CA ASN A 193 10.08 -17.04 9.61
C ASN A 193 9.62 -15.56 9.66
N PRO A 194 8.30 -15.28 9.73
CA PRO A 194 7.77 -13.91 9.69
C PRO A 194 8.30 -13.01 10.80
N SER A 195 8.43 -13.54 12.03
CA SER A 195 8.91 -12.74 13.17
C SER A 195 10.40 -12.38 13.07
N LYS A 196 11.21 -13.29 12.52
CA LYS A 196 12.62 -12.99 12.25
C LYS A 196 12.77 -12.00 11.10
N ARG A 197 11.94 -12.14 10.07
CA ARG A 197 11.88 -11.23 8.92
C ARG A 197 11.53 -9.81 9.37
N GLU A 198 10.52 -9.65 10.22
CA GLU A 198 10.14 -8.36 10.82
C GLU A 198 11.30 -7.74 11.63
N ARG A 199 12.04 -8.55 12.41
CA ARG A 199 13.21 -8.07 13.16
C ARG A 199 14.37 -7.62 12.26
N LEU A 200 14.60 -8.32 11.14
CA LEU A 200 15.61 -7.90 10.15
C LEU A 200 15.21 -6.60 9.48
N GLU A 201 13.92 -6.44 9.16
CA GLU A 201 13.40 -5.22 8.58
C GLU A 201 13.54 -4.04 9.54
N ASP A 202 13.08 -4.17 10.79
CA ASP A 202 13.11 -3.11 11.79
C ASP A 202 14.53 -2.77 12.28
N GLY A 203 15.38 -3.76 12.36
CA GLY A 203 16.72 -3.65 12.93
C GLY A 203 17.72 -2.98 11.99
N GLY A 204 17.97 -3.56 10.85
CA GLY A 204 19.09 -3.16 9.98
C GLY A 204 18.67 -2.77 8.57
N LEU A 205 17.76 -3.55 7.95
CA LEU A 205 17.39 -3.33 6.56
C LEU A 205 16.79 -1.93 6.33
N PHE A 206 15.75 -1.58 7.11
CA PHE A 206 15.13 -0.27 6.99
C PHE A 206 16.07 0.88 7.37
N ARG A 207 16.84 0.74 8.44
CA ARG A 207 17.74 1.81 8.89
C ARG A 207 18.83 2.10 7.86
N THR A 208 19.42 1.05 7.28
CA THR A 208 20.44 1.20 6.25
C THR A 208 19.87 1.80 4.98
N PHE A 209 18.67 1.37 4.57
CA PHE A 209 17.92 1.96 3.46
C PHE A 209 17.64 3.45 3.69
N ASP A 210 17.05 3.78 4.83
CA ASP A 210 16.67 5.14 5.22
C ASP A 210 17.90 6.07 5.22
N PHE A 211 19.04 5.60 5.78
CA PHE A 211 20.27 6.36 5.79
C PHE A 211 20.75 6.67 4.36
N ILE A 212 20.79 5.68 3.47
CA ILE A 212 21.26 5.87 2.10
C ILE A 212 20.39 6.88 1.37
N ILE A 213 19.05 6.70 1.41
CA ILE A 213 18.13 7.57 0.69
C ILE A 213 18.16 8.99 1.27
N MET A 214 18.08 9.15 2.59
CA MET A 214 18.08 10.48 3.21
C MET A 214 19.41 11.21 3.00
N THR A 215 20.54 10.48 2.97
CA THR A 215 21.85 11.07 2.63
C THR A 215 21.88 11.55 1.18
N TYR A 216 21.37 10.74 0.25
CA TYR A 216 21.24 11.12 -1.16
C TYR A 216 20.37 12.37 -1.33
N LEU A 217 19.18 12.37 -0.74
CA LEU A 217 18.24 13.50 -0.83
C LEU A 217 18.86 14.78 -0.25
N LYS A 218 19.52 14.69 0.90
CA LYS A 218 20.19 15.83 1.53
C LYS A 218 21.27 16.44 0.65
N ALA A 219 22.01 15.61 -0.08
CA ALA A 219 23.10 16.05 -0.93
C ALA A 219 22.65 16.54 -2.32
N ASN A 220 21.64 15.92 -2.90
CA ASN A 220 21.27 16.12 -4.31
C ASN A 220 19.90 16.79 -4.49
N GLU A 221 19.00 16.66 -3.52
CA GLU A 221 17.62 17.17 -3.59
C GLU A 221 17.19 17.79 -2.25
N PRO A 222 17.84 18.88 -1.80
CA PRO A 222 17.67 19.43 -0.45
C PRO A 222 16.23 19.88 -0.14
N GLU A 223 15.49 20.37 -1.12
CA GLU A 223 14.08 20.77 -0.94
C GLU A 223 13.17 19.56 -0.69
N LEU A 224 13.39 18.47 -1.43
CA LEU A 224 12.68 17.21 -1.21
C LEU A 224 13.08 16.60 0.15
N TYR A 225 14.38 16.62 0.49
CA TYR A 225 14.83 16.20 1.82
C TYR A 225 14.07 16.92 2.92
N LYS A 226 13.94 18.25 2.81
CA LYS A 226 13.24 19.09 3.79
C LYS A 226 11.77 18.70 3.90
N LEU A 227 11.07 18.51 2.78
CA LEU A 227 9.67 18.05 2.78
C LEU A 227 9.48 16.73 3.51
N VAL A 228 10.33 15.72 3.22
CA VAL A 228 10.28 14.40 3.88
C VAL A 228 10.63 14.52 5.36
N TYR A 229 11.66 15.30 5.70
CA TYR A 229 12.10 15.49 7.07
C TYR A 229 11.04 16.15 7.93
N ASP A 230 10.44 17.24 7.44
CA ASP A 230 9.41 18.01 8.14
C ASP A 230 8.15 17.16 8.33
N ALA A 231 7.70 16.43 7.30
CA ALA A 231 6.56 15.52 7.39
C ALA A 231 6.77 14.46 8.50
N ARG A 232 7.95 13.83 8.54
CA ARG A 232 8.30 12.81 9.54
C ARG A 232 8.41 13.39 10.96
N THR A 233 8.85 14.62 11.09
CA THR A 233 9.02 15.31 12.38
C THR A 233 7.69 15.81 12.91
N ASN A 234 6.85 16.40 12.07
CA ASN A 234 5.53 16.93 12.44
C ASN A 234 4.56 15.80 12.87
N LEU A 235 4.67 14.61 12.27
CA LEU A 235 3.91 13.43 12.72
C LEU A 235 4.13 13.06 14.19
N LYS A 236 5.30 13.40 14.77
CA LYS A 236 5.58 13.21 16.20
C LYS A 236 4.88 14.24 17.09
N GLU A 237 4.78 15.48 16.64
CA GLU A 237 4.16 16.55 17.42
C GLU A 237 2.66 16.36 17.56
N VAL A 238 1.98 15.93 16.50
CA VAL A 238 0.55 15.61 16.54
C VAL A 238 0.26 14.46 17.52
N LYS A 239 1.14 13.44 17.57
CA LYS A 239 0.97 12.33 18.53
C LYS A 239 1.21 12.74 19.99
N ARG A 240 2.04 13.77 20.26
CA ARG A 240 2.33 14.24 21.61
C ARG A 240 1.24 15.17 22.18
N LYS A 241 0.48 15.84 21.33
CA LYS A 241 -0.56 16.80 21.72
C LYS A 241 -1.92 16.17 22.06
N LYS A 242 -2.11 14.86 21.84
CA LYS A 242 -3.34 14.18 22.31
C LYS A 242 -3.26 13.99 23.83
N PRO A 243 -4.20 14.55 24.63
CA PRO A 243 -4.24 14.30 26.05
C PRO A 243 -4.43 12.80 26.29
N THR A 244 -3.56 12.22 27.08
CA THR A 244 -3.72 10.87 27.60
C THR A 244 -4.90 10.88 28.58
N ALA A 245 -6.09 10.58 28.11
CA ALA A 245 -7.15 10.09 29.00
C ALA A 245 -6.63 8.80 29.64
N ALA A 246 -6.55 8.82 30.94
CA ALA A 246 -6.01 7.76 31.77
C ALA A 246 -6.63 6.38 31.42
N GLY A 247 -5.80 5.42 31.12
CA GLY A 247 -6.09 4.00 31.24
C GLY A 247 -6.76 3.35 30.03
N LYS A 248 -5.94 2.88 29.10
CA LYS A 248 -5.92 1.53 28.53
C LYS A 248 -4.97 1.51 27.31
N ARG A 249 -3.79 0.93 27.49
CA ARG A 249 -2.85 0.64 26.41
C ARG A 249 -3.44 -0.47 25.54
N THR A 250 -4.08 -0.09 24.46
CA THR A 250 -4.25 -0.98 23.30
C THR A 250 -3.21 -0.56 22.27
N LYS A 251 -2.31 -1.48 21.92
CA LYS A 251 -1.41 -1.35 20.76
C LYS A 251 -2.27 -1.27 19.49
N LYS A 252 -2.67 -0.09 19.06
CA LYS A 252 -3.25 0.13 17.73
C LYS A 252 -2.14 0.52 16.77
N ARG A 253 -1.94 -0.29 15.72
CA ARG A 253 -1.18 0.10 14.54
C ARG A 253 -1.89 1.29 13.90
N ASN A 254 -1.26 2.45 13.92
CA ASN A 254 -1.79 3.63 13.24
C ASN A 254 -1.21 3.69 11.82
N ASN A 255 -2.04 3.41 10.85
CA ASN A 255 -1.78 3.83 9.47
C ASN A 255 -2.16 5.32 9.38
N LEU A 256 -1.17 6.17 9.21
CA LEU A 256 -1.37 7.60 8.93
C LEU A 256 -1.15 7.81 7.43
N SER A 257 -2.18 8.31 6.77
CA SER A 257 -2.08 8.85 5.42
C SER A 257 -1.55 10.28 5.48
N ILE A 258 -0.62 10.57 4.60
CA ILE A 258 -0.16 11.93 4.32
C ILE A 258 -1.10 12.47 3.22
N MET A 259 -1.87 13.47 3.53
CA MET A 259 -2.34 14.46 2.57
C MET A 259 -1.60 15.75 2.82
#